data_ac993555471eb73c5220c420fb08d9e4
#
_entry.id   ac993555471eb73c5220c420fb08d9e4
#
_cell.length_a   1.000
_cell.length_b   1.000
_cell.length_c   1.000
_cell.angle_alpha   90.00
_cell.angle_beta   90.00
_cell.angle_gamma   90.00
#
_symmetry.space_group_name_H-M   'P 1'
#
loop_
_entity.id
_entity.type
_entity.pdbx_description
1 polymer ?
#
loop_
_entity_poly.entity_id
_entity_poly.type
_entity_poly.pdbx_seq_one_letter_code
_entity_poly.pdbx_strand_id
1 'polypeptide(L)'
;MIESIIAGRKCRLFGSERPGCLLVQPSARHENGTLEAEVAQLEALAPKPFLLATIELEDWTIDLMPWWDGNISRDPEAGKHGQETLDFILNDLLPELESRYGALPVLLGGYSLGGLFALWASCQTDRFRAVAAASPSVWIHGWLPFAKKHVPMADAIYLSLGDREEHVKNQAIARVGDNLRAYYELLQAQSRRCTLVWEEGNHFNDNAGRLARAFAWCVKQI
;
A
#
# COMPACT_ATOMS: atom_id res chain seq x y z
N MET A 1 -9.89 -4.01 -18.27
CA MET A 1 -9.62 -2.71 -17.61
C MET A 1 -10.74 -1.73 -17.90
N ILE A 2 -11.24 -1.02 -16.90
CA ILE A 2 -12.25 0.05 -17.01
C ILE A 2 -11.64 1.33 -16.42
N GLU A 3 -11.64 2.43 -17.16
CA GLU A 3 -11.31 3.75 -16.62
C GLU A 3 -12.57 4.44 -16.10
N SER A 4 -12.46 5.11 -14.97
CA SER A 4 -13.56 5.84 -14.31
C SER A 4 -13.02 7.12 -13.68
N ILE A 5 -13.85 8.16 -13.66
CA ILE A 5 -13.59 9.38 -12.88
C ILE A 5 -14.53 9.33 -11.68
N ILE A 6 -13.97 9.26 -10.48
CA ILE A 6 -14.71 9.21 -9.21
C ILE A 6 -14.32 10.45 -8.41
N ALA A 7 -15.31 11.28 -8.09
CA ALA A 7 -15.10 12.56 -7.37
C ALA A 7 -13.90 13.38 -7.91
N GLY A 8 -13.74 13.42 -9.25
CA GLY A 8 -12.70 14.17 -9.93
C GLY A 8 -11.34 13.45 -10.05
N ARG A 9 -11.12 12.32 -9.39
CA ARG A 9 -9.89 11.54 -9.50
C ARG A 9 -10.01 10.41 -10.52
N LYS A 10 -8.97 10.22 -11.32
CA LYS A 10 -8.91 9.12 -12.29
C LYS A 10 -8.62 7.81 -11.57
N CYS A 11 -9.49 6.82 -11.78
CA CYS A 11 -9.36 5.48 -11.26
C CYS A 11 -9.37 4.46 -12.41
N ARG A 12 -8.64 3.37 -12.25
CA ARG A 12 -8.67 2.23 -13.17
C ARG A 12 -9.06 0.98 -12.41
N LEU A 13 -9.97 0.20 -13.00
CA LEU A 13 -10.49 -1.02 -12.41
C LEU A 13 -10.03 -2.22 -13.26
N PHE A 14 -9.46 -3.21 -12.59
CA PHE A 14 -8.96 -4.45 -13.20
C PHE A 14 -9.51 -5.66 -12.46
N GLY A 15 -9.71 -6.76 -13.16
CA GLY A 15 -10.09 -8.03 -12.57
C GLY A 15 -11.54 -8.43 -12.87
N SER A 16 -12.21 -9.06 -11.90
CA SER A 16 -13.48 -9.74 -12.08
C SER A 16 -14.69 -8.80 -12.01
N GLU A 17 -15.72 -9.08 -12.82
CA GLU A 17 -17.05 -8.47 -12.68
C GLU A 17 -17.82 -9.00 -11.44
N ARG A 18 -17.38 -10.10 -10.87
CA ARG A 18 -17.94 -10.71 -9.65
C ARG A 18 -16.80 -10.96 -8.65
N PRO A 19 -16.23 -9.90 -8.08
CA PRO A 19 -15.11 -10.02 -7.16
C PRO A 19 -15.53 -10.61 -5.81
N GLY A 20 -14.61 -11.33 -5.19
CA GLY A 20 -14.74 -11.76 -3.79
C GLY A 20 -14.11 -10.79 -2.79
N CYS A 21 -13.35 -9.81 -3.29
CA CYS A 21 -12.74 -8.73 -2.50
C CYS A 21 -12.36 -7.54 -3.38
N LEU A 22 -12.21 -6.38 -2.74
CA LEU A 22 -11.72 -5.14 -3.34
C LEU A 22 -10.26 -4.91 -2.92
N LEU A 23 -9.40 -4.63 -3.88
CA LEU A 23 -8.02 -4.20 -3.67
C LEU A 23 -7.93 -2.74 -4.06
N VAL A 24 -7.34 -1.92 -3.23
CA VAL A 24 -7.16 -0.48 -3.47
C VAL A 24 -5.67 -0.17 -3.48
N GLN A 25 -5.23 0.59 -4.48
CA GLN A 25 -3.82 0.91 -4.68
C GLN A 25 -3.65 2.32 -5.22
N PRO A 26 -2.97 3.23 -4.51
CA PRO A 26 -2.45 4.46 -5.09
C PRO A 26 -1.44 4.14 -6.20
N SER A 27 -1.50 4.82 -7.33
CA SER A 27 -0.59 4.65 -8.47
C SER A 27 -0.10 5.98 -9.00
N ALA A 28 1.17 6.04 -9.40
CA ALA A 28 1.72 7.21 -10.07
C ALA A 28 1.40 7.15 -11.58
N ARG A 29 1.30 8.33 -12.22
CA ARG A 29 1.00 8.43 -13.67
C ARG A 29 1.98 7.64 -14.55
N HIS A 30 3.26 7.56 -14.16
CA HIS A 30 4.30 6.89 -14.93
C HIS A 30 4.32 5.37 -14.76
N GLU A 31 3.53 4.80 -13.84
CA GLU A 31 3.52 3.35 -13.55
C GLU A 31 2.59 2.55 -14.46
N ASN A 32 1.93 3.18 -15.43
CA ASN A 32 0.93 2.54 -16.28
C ASN A 32 1.43 1.27 -17.00
N GLY A 33 2.70 1.25 -17.45
CA GLY A 33 3.28 0.07 -18.11
C GLY A 33 3.60 -1.10 -17.16
N THR A 34 3.82 -0.82 -15.87
CA THR A 34 4.09 -1.85 -14.85
C THR A 34 2.82 -2.41 -14.25
N LEU A 35 1.73 -1.64 -14.25
CA LEU A 35 0.45 -2.03 -13.68
C LEU A 35 -0.20 -3.23 -14.40
N GLU A 36 -0.12 -3.29 -15.72
CA GLU A 36 -0.63 -4.44 -16.48
C GLU A 36 0.13 -5.73 -16.15
N ALA A 37 1.46 -5.63 -15.98
CA ALA A 37 2.29 -6.75 -15.58
C ALA A 37 1.98 -7.20 -14.14
N GLU A 38 1.72 -6.25 -13.24
CA GLU A 38 1.30 -6.52 -11.86
C GLU A 38 -0.04 -7.26 -11.83
N VAL A 39 -1.04 -6.76 -12.57
CA VAL A 39 -2.37 -7.38 -12.65
C VAL A 39 -2.29 -8.79 -13.19
N ALA A 40 -1.54 -9.02 -14.27
CA ALA A 40 -1.37 -10.36 -14.84
C ALA A 40 -0.73 -11.34 -13.83
N GLN A 41 0.27 -10.91 -13.08
CA GLN A 41 0.88 -11.73 -12.04
C GLN A 41 -0.08 -11.96 -10.86
N LEU A 42 -0.83 -10.94 -10.47
CA LEU A 42 -1.80 -11.05 -9.39
C LEU A 42 -2.94 -12.01 -9.76
N GLU A 43 -3.44 -11.97 -11.00
CA GLU A 43 -4.45 -12.92 -11.50
C GLU A 43 -3.96 -14.37 -11.46
N ALA A 44 -2.66 -14.59 -11.72
CA ALA A 44 -2.06 -15.93 -11.65
C ALA A 44 -1.86 -16.42 -10.19
N LEU A 45 -1.71 -15.53 -9.23
CA LEU A 45 -1.37 -15.84 -7.84
C LEU A 45 -2.56 -15.80 -6.89
N ALA A 46 -3.57 -14.99 -7.18
CA ALA A 46 -4.72 -14.79 -6.29
C ALA A 46 -5.59 -16.04 -6.19
N PRO A 47 -5.95 -16.50 -4.97
CA PRO A 47 -6.72 -17.73 -4.77
C PRO A 47 -8.21 -17.57 -5.08
N LYS A 48 -8.70 -16.36 -5.27
CA LYS A 48 -10.09 -16.04 -5.57
C LYS A 48 -10.21 -14.77 -6.44
N PRO A 49 -11.35 -14.58 -7.13
CA PRO A 49 -11.58 -13.38 -7.93
C PRO A 49 -11.48 -12.10 -7.09
N PHE A 50 -10.88 -11.06 -7.64
CA PHE A 50 -10.74 -9.74 -7.04
C PHE A 50 -11.10 -8.63 -8.03
N LEU A 51 -11.32 -7.43 -7.50
CA LEU A 51 -11.33 -6.18 -8.25
C LEU A 51 -10.22 -5.29 -7.68
N LEU A 52 -9.25 -4.94 -8.51
CA LEU A 52 -8.21 -3.96 -8.17
C LEU A 52 -8.64 -2.59 -8.68
N ALA A 53 -8.79 -1.63 -7.77
CA ALA A 53 -9.01 -0.23 -8.06
C ALA A 53 -7.71 0.56 -7.82
N THR A 54 -7.13 1.12 -8.87
CA THR A 54 -5.98 2.01 -8.75
C THR A 54 -6.44 3.47 -8.81
N ILE A 55 -5.79 4.32 -8.02
CA ILE A 55 -6.06 5.75 -7.92
C ILE A 55 -4.86 6.49 -8.51
N GLU A 56 -5.03 7.19 -9.62
CA GLU A 56 -3.97 8.00 -10.20
C GLU A 56 -3.77 9.26 -9.34
N LEU A 57 -2.57 9.42 -8.78
CA LEU A 57 -2.20 10.56 -7.95
C LEU A 57 -1.57 11.66 -8.82
N GLU A 58 -1.76 12.91 -8.41
CA GLU A 58 -1.12 14.06 -9.04
C GLU A 58 0.34 14.20 -8.62
N ASP A 59 0.60 14.13 -7.32
CA ASP A 59 1.93 14.13 -6.74
C ASP A 59 2.08 13.01 -5.73
N TRP A 60 2.96 12.06 -6.04
CA TRP A 60 3.21 10.87 -5.22
C TRP A 60 3.63 11.18 -3.80
N THR A 61 4.42 12.24 -3.62
CA THR A 61 4.96 12.60 -2.32
C THR A 61 3.96 13.40 -1.50
N ILE A 62 3.30 14.38 -2.13
CA ILE A 62 2.32 15.23 -1.48
C ILE A 62 1.10 14.40 -1.04
N ASP A 63 0.60 13.55 -1.95
CA ASP A 63 -0.66 12.82 -1.76
C ASP A 63 -0.55 11.61 -0.82
N LEU A 64 0.65 11.10 -0.54
CA LEU A 64 0.81 9.85 0.24
C LEU A 64 1.54 10.00 1.57
N MET A 65 2.36 11.04 1.76
CA MET A 65 3.08 11.18 3.02
C MET A 65 2.10 11.49 4.17
N PRO A 66 2.14 10.71 5.26
CA PRO A 66 1.28 10.97 6.42
C PRO A 66 1.70 12.20 7.24
N TRP A 67 2.95 12.64 7.10
CA TRP A 67 3.52 13.86 7.67
C TRP A 67 4.77 14.27 6.89
N TRP A 68 5.16 15.52 7.02
CA TRP A 68 6.35 16.04 6.35
C TRP A 68 7.65 15.41 6.88
N ASP A 69 8.55 15.05 5.96
CA ASP A 69 9.94 14.67 6.23
C ASP A 69 10.86 15.32 5.20
N GLY A 70 11.73 16.22 5.68
CA GLY A 70 12.69 16.94 4.84
C GLY A 70 13.75 16.05 4.15
N ASN A 71 13.87 14.77 4.51
CA ASN A 71 14.72 13.82 3.79
C ASN A 71 14.06 13.33 2.48
N ILE A 72 12.73 13.45 2.36
CA ILE A 72 11.95 13.03 1.19
C ILE A 72 11.64 14.24 0.31
N SER A 73 11.10 15.30 0.89
CA SER A 73 10.67 16.48 0.14
C SER A 73 11.06 17.78 0.85
N ARG A 74 11.48 18.75 0.03
CA ARG A 74 11.67 20.14 0.50
C ARG A 74 10.36 20.93 0.46
N ASP A 75 9.33 20.41 -0.19
CA ASP A 75 8.02 21.04 -0.26
C ASP A 75 7.31 20.88 1.09
N PRO A 76 6.92 21.98 1.77
CA PRO A 76 6.18 21.93 3.02
C PRO A 76 4.75 21.38 2.87
N GLU A 77 4.22 21.29 1.66
CA GLU A 77 2.91 20.67 1.39
C GLU A 77 2.97 19.13 1.47
N ALA A 78 4.16 18.53 1.25
CA ALA A 78 4.36 17.11 1.44
C ALA A 78 3.98 16.69 2.88
N GLY A 79 3.12 15.67 3.00
CA GLY A 79 2.61 15.21 4.30
C GLY A 79 1.35 15.91 4.80
N LYS A 80 0.71 16.77 3.99
CA LYS A 80 -0.56 17.39 4.33
C LYS A 80 -1.76 16.69 3.68
N HIS A 81 -1.58 16.08 2.52
CA HIS A 81 -2.66 15.53 1.70
C HIS A 81 -2.87 14.01 1.84
N GLY A 82 -2.04 13.32 2.62
CA GLY A 82 -2.25 11.89 2.88
C GLY A 82 -3.63 11.60 3.50
N GLN A 83 -4.12 12.48 4.38
CA GLN A 83 -5.47 12.36 4.94
C GLN A 83 -6.56 12.56 3.87
N GLU A 84 -6.39 13.51 2.95
CA GLU A 84 -7.35 13.75 1.86
C GLU A 84 -7.42 12.55 0.90
N THR A 85 -6.28 11.88 0.66
CA THR A 85 -6.25 10.64 -0.13
C THR A 85 -6.99 9.51 0.59
N LEU A 86 -6.82 9.38 1.90
CA LEU A 86 -7.58 8.43 2.70
C LEU A 86 -9.08 8.75 2.71
N ASP A 87 -9.43 10.02 2.90
CA ASP A 87 -10.82 10.49 2.90
C ASP A 87 -11.51 10.22 1.55
N PHE A 88 -10.82 10.46 0.43
CA PHE A 88 -11.31 10.08 -0.90
C PHE A 88 -11.57 8.57 -1.01
N ILE A 89 -10.64 7.73 -0.52
CA ILE A 89 -10.84 6.28 -0.53
C ILE A 89 -12.09 5.90 0.25
N LEU A 90 -12.26 6.45 1.46
CA LEU A 90 -13.35 6.06 2.37
C LEU A 90 -14.72 6.62 1.97
N ASN A 91 -14.74 7.85 1.48
CA ASN A 91 -16.00 8.60 1.30
C ASN A 91 -16.49 8.66 -0.16
N ASP A 92 -15.59 8.41 -1.13
CA ASP A 92 -15.94 8.48 -2.56
C ASP A 92 -15.70 7.13 -3.27
N LEU A 93 -14.47 6.59 -3.22
CA LEU A 93 -14.12 5.40 -3.96
C LEU A 93 -14.85 4.15 -3.45
N LEU A 94 -14.76 3.85 -2.16
CA LEU A 94 -15.37 2.64 -1.59
C LEU A 94 -16.91 2.67 -1.72
N PRO A 95 -17.64 3.76 -1.42
CA PRO A 95 -19.08 3.81 -1.64
C PRO A 95 -19.49 3.57 -3.10
N GLU A 96 -18.73 4.11 -4.07
CA GLU A 96 -18.98 3.90 -5.48
C GLU A 96 -18.77 2.42 -5.88
N LEU A 97 -17.70 1.79 -5.41
CA LEU A 97 -17.42 0.38 -5.68
C LEU A 97 -18.44 -0.54 -4.98
N GLU A 98 -18.80 -0.24 -3.74
CA GLU A 98 -19.82 -0.99 -2.98
C GLU A 98 -21.21 -0.90 -3.60
N SER A 99 -21.54 0.23 -4.19
CA SER A 99 -22.79 0.41 -4.96
C SER A 99 -22.86 -0.52 -6.17
N ARG A 100 -21.72 -0.80 -6.82
CA ARG A 100 -21.64 -1.63 -8.04
C ARG A 100 -21.46 -3.12 -7.74
N TYR A 101 -20.68 -3.46 -6.71
CA TYR A 101 -20.21 -4.83 -6.46
C TYR A 101 -20.68 -5.40 -5.13
N GLY A 102 -21.40 -4.61 -4.31
CA GLY A 102 -21.81 -4.96 -2.96
C GLY A 102 -20.71 -4.74 -1.93
N ALA A 103 -21.06 -4.88 -0.65
CA ALA A 103 -20.12 -4.79 0.45
C ALA A 103 -19.18 -6.00 0.47
N LEU A 104 -17.91 -5.78 0.18
CA LEU A 104 -16.87 -6.79 0.08
C LEU A 104 -15.70 -6.47 1.05
N PRO A 105 -14.90 -7.47 1.45
CA PRO A 105 -13.65 -7.20 2.14
C PRO A 105 -12.74 -6.29 1.32
N VAL A 106 -12.20 -5.23 1.95
CA VAL A 106 -11.32 -4.26 1.31
C VAL A 106 -9.88 -4.47 1.80
N LEU A 107 -8.95 -4.50 0.86
CA LEU A 107 -7.52 -4.56 1.10
C LEU A 107 -6.88 -3.29 0.54
N LEU A 108 -5.98 -2.68 1.30
CA LEU A 108 -5.20 -1.54 0.84
C LEU A 108 -3.75 -1.97 0.63
N GLY A 109 -3.14 -1.55 -0.45
CA GLY A 109 -1.73 -1.85 -0.68
C GLY A 109 -1.01 -0.78 -1.47
N GLY A 110 0.30 -0.92 -1.53
CA GLY A 110 1.15 -0.04 -2.32
C GLY A 110 2.62 -0.37 -2.19
N TYR A 111 3.39 0.25 -3.06
CA TYR A 111 4.84 0.18 -3.12
C TYR A 111 5.46 1.45 -2.54
N SER A 112 6.60 1.33 -1.86
CA SER A 112 7.37 2.49 -1.38
C SER A 112 6.56 3.42 -0.46
N LEU A 113 6.33 4.68 -0.83
CA LEU A 113 5.43 5.60 -0.12
C LEU A 113 3.98 5.11 -0.11
N GLY A 114 3.53 4.43 -1.17
CA GLY A 114 2.20 3.79 -1.19
C GLY A 114 2.07 2.69 -0.13
N GLY A 115 3.14 1.91 0.09
CA GLY A 115 3.20 0.93 1.17
C GLY A 115 3.19 1.57 2.56
N LEU A 116 3.93 2.67 2.74
CA LEU A 116 3.90 3.47 3.99
C LEU A 116 2.51 4.04 4.24
N PHE A 117 1.88 4.62 3.21
CA PHE A 117 0.51 5.14 3.29
C PHE A 117 -0.47 4.05 3.71
N ALA A 118 -0.38 2.86 3.11
CA ALA A 118 -1.27 1.75 3.45
C ALA A 118 -1.12 1.31 4.91
N LEU A 119 0.12 1.24 5.42
CA LEU A 119 0.39 0.95 6.83
C LEU A 119 -0.16 2.03 7.76
N TRP A 120 0.05 3.31 7.43
CA TRP A 120 -0.47 4.44 8.19
C TRP A 120 -2.01 4.48 8.18
N ALA A 121 -2.63 4.33 7.01
CA ALA A 121 -4.08 4.34 6.84
C ALA A 121 -4.76 3.23 7.65
N SER A 122 -4.13 2.06 7.77
CA SER A 122 -4.65 0.95 8.58
C SER A 122 -4.71 1.25 10.08
N CYS A 123 -4.02 2.29 10.54
CA CYS A 123 -4.10 2.79 11.92
C CYS A 123 -5.19 3.87 12.09
N GLN A 124 -5.78 4.39 11.00
CA GLN A 124 -6.79 5.45 11.03
C GLN A 124 -8.22 4.90 10.94
N THR A 125 -8.40 3.70 10.38
CA THR A 125 -9.71 3.10 10.11
C THR A 125 -9.65 1.58 10.09
N ASP A 126 -10.75 0.93 10.45
CA ASP A 126 -10.97 -0.52 10.42
C ASP A 126 -11.51 -1.03 9.06
N ARG A 127 -11.65 -0.14 8.08
CA ARG A 127 -12.19 -0.50 6.76
C ARG A 127 -11.33 -1.49 5.98
N PHE A 128 -10.04 -1.56 6.27
CA PHE A 128 -9.09 -2.42 5.56
C PHE A 128 -8.86 -3.73 6.31
N ARG A 129 -9.30 -4.84 5.72
CA ARG A 129 -9.14 -6.19 6.31
C ARG A 129 -7.70 -6.68 6.24
N ALA A 130 -6.95 -6.28 5.21
CA ALA A 130 -5.54 -6.59 5.08
C ALA A 130 -4.77 -5.46 4.40
N VAL A 131 -3.45 -5.41 4.67
CA VAL A 131 -2.52 -4.42 4.11
C VAL A 131 -1.40 -5.14 3.36
N ALA A 132 -1.20 -4.76 2.09
CA ALA A 132 -0.12 -5.20 1.23
C ALA A 132 0.94 -4.10 1.11
N ALA A 133 1.97 -4.12 1.96
CA ALA A 133 3.03 -3.11 1.97
C ALA A 133 4.32 -3.68 1.37
N ALA A 134 4.56 -3.43 0.09
CA ALA A 134 5.78 -3.84 -0.60
C ALA A 134 6.84 -2.72 -0.55
N SER A 135 8.02 -3.06 -0.08
CA SER A 135 9.16 -2.13 0.09
C SER A 135 8.78 -0.78 0.72
N PRO A 136 8.00 -0.76 1.83
CA PRO A 136 7.43 0.47 2.36
C PRO A 136 8.51 1.43 2.87
N SER A 137 8.30 2.73 2.66
CA SER A 137 9.23 3.79 3.08
C SER A 137 9.25 4.02 4.60
N VAL A 138 9.34 2.95 5.40
CA VAL A 138 9.31 3.01 6.89
C VAL A 138 10.58 3.62 7.50
N TRP A 139 11.52 4.08 6.67
CA TRP A 139 12.70 4.83 7.06
C TRP A 139 12.42 6.30 7.35
N ILE A 140 11.22 6.84 7.02
CA ILE A 140 10.87 8.23 7.29
C ILE A 140 10.97 8.54 8.79
N HIS A 141 11.35 9.79 9.07
CA HIS A 141 11.45 10.25 10.45
C HIS A 141 10.11 10.11 11.17
N GLY A 142 10.13 9.58 12.40
CA GLY A 142 8.93 9.44 13.23
C GLY A 142 8.11 8.17 13.01
N TRP A 143 8.40 7.32 11.99
CA TRP A 143 7.62 6.10 11.74
C TRP A 143 7.54 5.16 12.94
N LEU A 144 8.67 4.71 13.48
CA LEU A 144 8.66 3.79 14.63
C LEU A 144 8.02 4.38 15.90
N PRO A 145 8.27 5.67 16.28
CA PRO A 145 7.52 6.33 17.32
C PRO A 145 6.01 6.36 17.10
N PHE A 146 5.57 6.60 15.86
CA PHE A 146 4.15 6.53 15.48
C PHE A 146 3.60 5.11 15.65
N ALA A 147 4.24 4.12 15.02
CA ALA A 147 3.80 2.73 15.05
C ALA A 147 3.71 2.12 16.46
N LYS A 148 4.57 2.55 17.39
CA LYS A 148 4.49 2.13 18.79
C LYS A 148 3.24 2.64 19.52
N LYS A 149 2.65 3.74 19.06
CA LYS A 149 1.48 4.37 19.68
C LYS A 149 0.16 4.03 18.97
N HIS A 150 0.24 3.58 17.72
CA HIS A 150 -0.93 3.35 16.88
C HIS A 150 -0.91 1.92 16.34
N VAL A 151 -1.86 1.13 16.82
CA VAL A 151 -2.01 -0.26 16.42
C VAL A 151 -2.82 -0.31 15.11
N PRO A 152 -2.34 -1.00 14.05
CA PRO A 152 -3.14 -1.19 12.85
C PRO A 152 -4.44 -1.93 13.16
N MET A 153 -5.56 -1.49 12.56
CA MET A 153 -6.86 -2.15 12.72
C MET A 153 -7.06 -3.30 11.73
N ALA A 154 -6.22 -3.42 10.71
CA ALA A 154 -6.23 -4.52 9.77
C ALA A 154 -5.91 -5.86 10.44
N ASP A 155 -6.57 -6.95 10.01
CA ASP A 155 -6.37 -8.30 10.57
C ASP A 155 -5.08 -8.95 10.09
N ALA A 156 -4.62 -8.61 8.87
CA ALA A 156 -3.44 -9.19 8.26
C ALA A 156 -2.56 -8.13 7.57
N ILE A 157 -1.24 -8.23 7.75
CA ILE A 157 -0.28 -7.28 7.20
C ILE A 157 0.86 -8.03 6.52
N TYR A 158 1.03 -7.78 5.23
CA TYR A 158 2.19 -8.24 4.47
C TYR A 158 3.23 -7.13 4.38
N LEU A 159 4.47 -7.49 4.69
CA LEU A 159 5.64 -6.64 4.56
C LEU A 159 6.65 -7.32 3.64
N SER A 160 7.28 -6.60 2.73
CA SER A 160 8.46 -7.08 2.01
C SER A 160 9.50 -6.00 1.84
N LEU A 161 10.75 -6.42 1.60
CA LEU A 161 11.86 -5.53 1.30
C LEU A 161 12.86 -6.27 0.41
N GLY A 162 13.46 -5.58 -0.55
CA GLY A 162 14.59 -6.11 -1.30
C GLY A 162 15.83 -6.26 -0.42
N ASP A 163 16.56 -7.37 -0.57
CA ASP A 163 17.74 -7.72 0.23
C ASP A 163 18.92 -6.74 0.08
N ARG A 164 18.85 -5.83 -0.92
CA ARG A 164 19.86 -4.78 -1.15
C ARG A 164 19.37 -3.37 -0.82
N GLU A 165 18.13 -3.19 -0.39
CA GLU A 165 17.57 -1.86 -0.13
C GLU A 165 18.20 -1.17 1.10
N GLU A 166 18.62 -1.92 2.09
CA GLU A 166 19.33 -1.38 3.26
C GLU A 166 20.82 -1.12 3.01
N HIS A 167 21.39 -1.58 1.86
CA HIS A 167 22.80 -1.42 1.52
C HIS A 167 23.09 -0.21 0.63
N VAL A 168 22.36 0.89 0.86
CA VAL A 168 22.52 2.13 0.10
C VAL A 168 23.39 3.15 0.83
N LYS A 169 23.99 4.08 0.08
CA LYS A 169 24.87 5.12 0.66
C LYS A 169 24.15 6.13 1.55
N ASN A 170 22.89 6.40 1.26
CA ASN A 170 22.07 7.32 2.05
C ASN A 170 21.69 6.66 3.38
N GLN A 171 22.27 7.13 4.47
CA GLN A 171 22.11 6.57 5.81
C GLN A 171 20.67 6.67 6.35
N ALA A 172 19.89 7.63 5.89
CA ALA A 172 18.47 7.73 6.27
C ALA A 172 17.69 6.57 5.65
N ILE A 173 17.89 6.34 4.35
CA ILE A 173 17.23 5.25 3.61
C ILE A 173 17.74 3.88 4.08
N ALA A 174 19.03 3.73 4.37
CA ALA A 174 19.62 2.47 4.81
C ALA A 174 18.97 1.88 6.08
N ARG A 175 18.31 2.73 6.89
CA ARG A 175 17.55 2.29 8.08
C ARG A 175 16.27 1.51 7.74
N VAL A 176 15.90 1.42 6.48
CA VAL A 176 14.64 0.77 6.07
C VAL A 176 14.57 -0.68 6.58
N GLY A 177 15.66 -1.44 6.48
CA GLY A 177 15.70 -2.83 6.94
C GLY A 177 15.51 -2.95 8.45
N ASP A 178 16.26 -2.18 9.24
CA ASP A 178 16.14 -2.20 10.71
C ASP A 178 14.76 -1.73 11.18
N ASN A 179 14.24 -0.67 10.56
CA ASN A 179 12.91 -0.17 10.90
C ASN A 179 11.81 -1.18 10.54
N LEU A 180 11.97 -1.89 9.42
CA LEU A 180 10.99 -2.89 8.99
C LEU A 180 11.02 -4.12 9.91
N ARG A 181 12.20 -4.59 10.33
CA ARG A 181 12.34 -5.65 11.33
C ARG A 181 11.70 -5.26 12.66
N ALA A 182 12.02 -4.06 13.16
CA ALA A 182 11.44 -3.55 14.41
C ALA A 182 9.91 -3.39 14.33
N TYR A 183 9.40 -2.97 13.18
CA TYR A 183 7.95 -2.88 12.96
C TYR A 183 7.30 -4.25 12.90
N TYR A 184 7.92 -5.22 12.23
CA TYR A 184 7.43 -6.60 12.20
C TYR A 184 7.36 -7.22 13.60
N GLU A 185 8.39 -7.05 14.43
CA GLU A 185 8.40 -7.49 15.84
C GLU A 185 7.26 -6.83 16.64
N LEU A 186 7.02 -5.54 16.41
CA LEU A 186 5.92 -4.82 17.05
C LEU A 186 4.56 -5.40 16.65
N LEU A 187 4.34 -5.71 15.39
CA LEU A 187 3.10 -6.33 14.90
C LEU A 187 2.88 -7.71 15.52
N GLN A 188 3.93 -8.52 15.64
CA GLN A 188 3.87 -9.82 16.32
C GLN A 188 3.50 -9.67 17.81
N ALA A 189 4.13 -8.71 18.51
CA ALA A 189 3.83 -8.42 19.91
C ALA A 189 2.36 -7.95 20.11
N GLN A 190 1.78 -7.32 19.09
CA GLN A 190 0.38 -6.90 19.06
C GLN A 190 -0.58 -8.00 18.60
N SER A 191 -0.08 -9.23 18.43
CA SER A 191 -0.85 -10.40 17.96
C SER A 191 -1.50 -10.19 16.58
N ARG A 192 -0.89 -9.38 15.72
CA ARG A 192 -1.35 -9.20 14.34
C ARG A 192 -0.85 -10.35 13.46
N ARG A 193 -1.71 -10.83 12.57
CA ARG A 193 -1.30 -11.78 11.53
C ARG A 193 -0.42 -11.05 10.55
N CYS A 194 0.88 -11.30 10.56
CA CYS A 194 1.81 -10.59 9.69
C CYS A 194 2.88 -11.52 9.13
N THR A 195 3.45 -11.11 8.02
CA THR A 195 4.63 -11.75 7.42
C THR A 195 5.63 -10.68 6.97
N LEU A 196 6.91 -11.03 6.99
CA LEU A 196 8.00 -10.23 6.43
C LEU A 196 8.78 -11.10 5.46
N VAL A 197 8.81 -10.67 4.20
CA VAL A 197 9.48 -11.38 3.10
C VAL A 197 10.66 -10.56 2.59
N TRP A 198 11.82 -11.19 2.47
CA TRP A 198 12.98 -10.63 1.81
C TRP A 198 12.98 -11.05 0.35
N GLU A 199 12.94 -10.06 -0.53
CA GLU A 199 12.91 -10.24 -1.98
C GLU A 199 14.30 -10.02 -2.57
N GLU A 200 14.62 -10.65 -3.68
CA GLU A 200 15.90 -10.43 -4.35
C GLU A 200 15.99 -9.04 -4.96
N GLY A 201 17.10 -8.32 -4.74
CA GLY A 201 17.43 -7.07 -5.44
C GLY A 201 17.22 -5.80 -4.63
N ASN A 202 17.29 -4.67 -5.33
CA ASN A 202 17.14 -3.34 -4.76
C ASN A 202 15.70 -2.82 -4.90
N HIS A 203 15.49 -1.55 -4.51
CA HIS A 203 14.18 -0.89 -4.52
C HIS A 203 13.49 -0.82 -5.90
N PHE A 204 14.21 -0.99 -6.98
CA PHE A 204 13.68 -0.85 -8.35
C PHE A 204 13.53 -2.20 -9.07
N ASN A 205 13.81 -3.31 -8.38
CA ASN A 205 13.69 -4.62 -8.97
C ASN A 205 12.31 -5.22 -8.70
N ASP A 206 11.64 -5.68 -9.76
CA ASP A 206 10.39 -6.45 -9.73
C ASP A 206 9.26 -5.82 -8.89
N ASN A 207 9.06 -4.51 -8.99
CA ASN A 207 8.04 -3.80 -8.22
C ASN A 207 6.63 -4.39 -8.43
N ALA A 208 6.27 -4.67 -9.69
CA ALA A 208 5.01 -5.28 -10.06
C ALA A 208 4.81 -6.66 -9.41
N GLY A 209 5.84 -7.53 -9.50
CA GLY A 209 5.77 -8.87 -8.91
C GLY A 209 5.72 -8.86 -7.39
N ARG A 210 6.49 -7.98 -6.75
CA ARG A 210 6.47 -7.84 -5.29
C ARG A 210 5.09 -7.42 -4.78
N LEU A 211 4.45 -6.45 -5.44
CA LEU A 211 3.14 -5.98 -5.04
C LEU A 211 2.06 -7.02 -5.35
N ALA A 212 2.15 -7.72 -6.50
CA ALA A 212 1.26 -8.83 -6.83
C ALA A 212 1.33 -9.96 -5.77
N ARG A 213 2.54 -10.34 -5.33
CA ARG A 213 2.72 -11.34 -4.25
C ARG A 213 2.15 -10.85 -2.92
N ALA A 214 2.34 -9.57 -2.60
CA ALA A 214 1.81 -8.96 -1.39
C ALA A 214 0.28 -9.01 -1.36
N PHE A 215 -0.39 -8.57 -2.41
CA PHE A 215 -1.83 -8.66 -2.52
C PHE A 215 -2.33 -10.10 -2.53
N ALA A 216 -1.69 -11.00 -3.27
CA ALA A 216 -2.08 -12.41 -3.31
C ALA A 216 -2.01 -13.07 -1.94
N TRP A 217 -0.98 -12.75 -1.13
CA TRP A 217 -0.90 -13.22 0.25
C TRP A 217 -2.05 -12.65 1.08
N CYS A 218 -2.33 -11.35 0.98
CA CYS A 218 -3.43 -10.71 1.71
C CYS A 218 -4.79 -11.32 1.34
N VAL A 219 -5.05 -11.61 0.06
CA VAL A 219 -6.28 -12.26 -0.41
C VAL A 219 -6.47 -13.65 0.20
N LYS A 220 -5.39 -14.36 0.54
CA LYS A 220 -5.45 -15.67 1.24
C LYS A 220 -5.85 -15.55 2.71
N GLN A 221 -5.74 -14.36 3.30
CA GLN A 221 -5.99 -14.14 4.74
C GLN A 221 -7.44 -13.77 5.07
N ILE A 222 -8.26 -13.45 4.05
CA ILE A 222 -9.64 -12.96 4.20
C ILE A 222 -10.69 -13.95 3.71
#